data_ac36808f3318d63728b3c78b9cce8f4b
#
_entry.id   ac36808f3318d63728b3c78b9cce8f4b
#
_cell.length_a   1.000
_cell.length_b   1.000
_cell.length_c   1.000
_cell.angle_alpha   90.00
_cell.angle_beta   90.00
_cell.angle_gamma   90.00
#
_symmetry.space_group_name_H-M   'P 1'
#
loop_
_entity.id
_entity.type
_entity.pdbx_description
1 polymer ?
#
loop_
_entity_poly.entity_id
_entity_poly.type
_entity_poly.pdbx_seq_one_letter_code
_entity_poly.pdbx_strand_id
1 'polypeptide(L)'
;ANPNKLTFDGKPVLVIVQAQSNTTNYDFHLRMIRGCGWAVGDRGNYSYTNSVAWGENFVSWTNDNAETQFNLQNSVYSYIALIPTGA
;
A
#
# COMPACT_ATOMS: atom_id res chain seq x y z
N ALA A 1 7.25 -13.42 1.82
CA ALA A 1 7.88 -12.16 2.23
C ALA A 1 7.19 -11.59 3.44
N ASN A 2 7.91 -10.79 4.21
CA ASN A 2 7.32 -10.12 5.37
C ASN A 2 6.36 -9.03 4.91
N PRO A 3 5.22 -8.88 5.58
CA PRO A 3 4.30 -7.81 5.21
C PRO A 3 4.89 -6.42 5.42
N ASN A 4 4.52 -5.50 4.56
CA ASN A 4 4.73 -4.07 4.83
C ASN A 4 3.68 -3.59 5.81
N LYS A 5 4.03 -2.58 6.61
CA LYS A 5 3.10 -2.08 7.61
C LYS A 5 3.30 -0.58 7.79
N LEU A 6 2.20 0.16 7.80
CA LEU A 6 2.18 1.58 8.14
C LEU A 6 1.30 1.78 9.37
N THR A 7 1.84 2.49 10.35
CA THR A 7 1.15 2.76 11.62
C THR A 7 0.86 4.24 11.73
N PHE A 8 -0.31 4.57 12.27
CA PHE A 8 -0.80 5.96 12.33
C PHE A 8 -1.26 6.29 13.74
N ASP A 9 -1.47 7.58 14.00
CA ASP A 9 -2.02 8.03 15.28
C ASP A 9 -3.53 7.89 15.36
N GLY A 10 -4.18 7.55 14.26
CA GLY A 10 -5.62 7.39 14.23
C GLY A 10 -5.98 6.15 13.44
N LYS A 11 -7.25 6.03 13.07
CA LYS A 11 -7.78 4.88 12.37
C LYS A 11 -7.88 5.19 10.88
N PRO A 12 -6.93 4.74 10.07
CA PRO A 12 -6.96 5.06 8.64
C PRO A 12 -8.09 4.30 7.94
N VAL A 13 -8.74 4.95 7.00
CA VAL A 13 -9.81 4.33 6.20
C VAL A 13 -9.42 4.19 4.74
N LEU A 14 -8.41 4.94 4.30
CA LEU A 14 -7.90 4.87 2.93
C LEU A 14 -6.40 5.14 2.97
N VAL A 15 -5.62 4.28 2.34
CA VAL A 15 -4.19 4.48 2.22
C VAL A 15 -3.78 4.18 0.79
N ILE A 16 -3.09 5.11 0.17
CA ILE A 16 -2.57 4.95 -1.18
C ILE A 16 -1.06 5.02 -1.11
N VAL A 17 -0.40 4.02 -1.70
CA VAL A 17 1.06 3.97 -1.78
C VAL A 17 1.44 4.10 -3.24
N GLN A 18 2.46 4.88 -3.52
CA GLN A 18 2.90 5.18 -4.87
C GLN A 18 4.40 4.97 -4.98
N ALA A 19 4.83 4.24 -6.00
CA ALA A 19 6.25 4.13 -6.31
C ALA A 19 6.74 5.48 -6.83
N GLN A 20 7.89 5.93 -6.35
CA GLN A 20 8.35 7.27 -6.62
C GLN A 20 9.64 7.31 -7.42
N SER A 21 10.61 6.45 -7.10
CA SER A 21 11.90 6.53 -7.79
C SER A 21 12.59 5.18 -7.77
N ASN A 22 13.62 5.05 -8.59
CA ASN A 22 14.48 3.87 -8.69
C ASN A 22 13.73 2.62 -9.12
N THR A 23 12.60 2.79 -9.80
CA THR A 23 11.90 1.68 -10.43
C THR A 23 11.79 1.99 -11.91
N THR A 24 11.65 0.93 -12.70
CA THR A 24 11.41 1.10 -14.12
C THR A 24 9.93 1.40 -14.39
N ASN A 25 9.11 1.33 -13.37
CA ASN A 25 7.66 1.49 -13.49
C ASN A 25 7.17 2.42 -12.40
N TYR A 26 7.22 3.70 -12.64
CA TYR A 26 6.81 4.71 -11.68
C TYR A 26 5.30 4.81 -11.57
N ASP A 27 4.58 4.06 -12.38
CA ASP A 27 3.11 4.04 -12.31
C ASP A 27 2.58 3.07 -11.27
N PHE A 28 3.47 2.37 -10.57
CA PHE A 28 3.04 1.47 -9.49
C PHE A 28 2.30 2.27 -8.44
N HIS A 29 1.10 1.82 -8.12
CA HIS A 29 0.36 2.37 -7.00
C HIS A 29 -0.56 1.29 -6.43
N LEU A 30 -0.89 1.46 -5.15
CA LEU A 30 -1.73 0.51 -4.43
C LEU A 30 -2.69 1.30 -3.58
N ARG A 31 -3.98 1.07 -3.78
CA ARG A 31 -5.03 1.78 -3.06
C ARG A 31 -5.72 0.81 -2.12
N MET A 32 -5.64 1.09 -0.82
CA MET A 32 -6.18 0.20 0.21
C MET A 32 -7.33 0.90 0.94
N ILE A 33 -8.47 0.25 0.97
CA ILE A 33 -9.69 0.80 1.56
C ILE A 33 -10.07 -0.09 2.73
N ARG A 34 -10.30 0.53 3.90
CA ARG A 34 -10.64 -0.23 5.11
C ARG A 34 -11.90 -1.05 4.88
N GLY A 35 -11.84 -2.30 5.32
CA GLY A 35 -12.92 -3.25 5.13
C GLY A 35 -12.67 -4.19 3.96
N CYS A 36 -11.67 -3.91 3.13
CA CYS A 36 -11.31 -4.78 2.02
C CYS A 36 -10.04 -5.54 2.36
N GLY A 37 -10.09 -6.86 2.29
CA GLY A 37 -8.93 -7.71 2.55
C GLY A 37 -7.99 -7.82 1.38
N TRP A 38 -8.27 -7.14 0.28
CA TRP A 38 -7.48 -7.17 -0.93
C TRP A 38 -7.36 -5.78 -1.49
N ALA A 39 -6.22 -5.50 -2.11
CA ALA A 39 -6.03 -4.25 -2.83
C ALA A 39 -5.46 -4.58 -4.20
N VAL A 40 -6.05 -4.01 -5.24
CA VAL A 40 -5.57 -4.15 -6.60
C VAL A 40 -4.72 -2.95 -6.93
N GLY A 41 -3.48 -3.20 -7.33
CA GLY A 41 -2.61 -2.15 -7.78
C GLY A 41 -2.46 -2.20 -9.29
N ASP A 42 -2.06 -1.08 -9.86
CA ASP A 42 -1.81 -0.97 -11.29
C ASP A 42 -0.36 -0.67 -11.55
N ARG A 43 0.12 -1.21 -12.65
CA ARG A 43 1.45 -0.97 -13.14
C ARG A 43 1.36 -0.86 -14.65
N GLY A 44 1.16 0.36 -15.14
CA GLY A 44 1.06 0.54 -16.58
C GLY A 44 -0.06 -0.28 -17.18
N ASN A 45 0.27 -1.36 -17.87
CA ASN A 45 -0.69 -2.12 -18.64
C ASN A 45 -1.15 -3.42 -17.97
N TYR A 46 -0.83 -3.62 -16.69
CA TYR A 46 -1.38 -4.78 -15.99
C TYR A 46 -1.61 -4.45 -14.51
N SER A 47 -2.41 -5.29 -13.86
CA SER A 47 -2.73 -5.12 -12.47
C SER A 47 -2.26 -6.31 -11.65
N TYR A 48 -2.20 -6.12 -10.33
CA TYR A 48 -1.77 -7.14 -9.38
C TYR A 48 -2.55 -6.97 -8.09
N THR A 49 -2.52 -8.00 -7.24
CA THR A 49 -3.30 -8.02 -6.02
C THR A 49 -2.40 -8.25 -4.82
N ASN A 50 -2.62 -7.47 -3.77
CA ASN A 50 -1.98 -7.66 -2.48
C ASN A 50 -3.02 -8.07 -1.44
N SER A 51 -2.62 -8.93 -0.50
CA SER A 51 -3.42 -9.21 0.68
C SER A 51 -3.25 -8.05 1.66
N VAL A 52 -4.35 -7.61 2.25
CA VAL A 52 -4.35 -6.43 3.12
C VAL A 52 -4.99 -6.79 4.45
N ALA A 53 -4.35 -6.35 5.53
CA ALA A 53 -4.87 -6.51 6.88
C ALA A 53 -4.93 -5.15 7.56
N TRP A 54 -6.03 -4.89 8.26
CA TRP A 54 -6.26 -3.63 8.93
C TRP A 54 -6.31 -3.83 10.44
N GLY A 55 -5.64 -2.96 11.18
CA GLY A 55 -5.81 -2.84 12.62
C GLY A 55 -6.43 -1.50 12.96
N GLU A 56 -6.56 -1.20 14.24
CA GLU A 56 -7.13 0.07 14.66
C GLU A 56 -6.35 1.25 14.10
N ASN A 57 -5.02 1.16 14.15
CA ASN A 57 -4.16 2.26 13.77
C ASN A 57 -3.13 1.86 12.73
N PHE A 58 -3.36 0.78 11.99
CA PHE A 58 -2.38 0.36 10.99
C PHE A 58 -3.05 -0.30 9.80
N VAL A 59 -2.29 -0.39 8.73
CA VAL A 59 -2.58 -1.24 7.58
C VAL A 59 -1.31 -1.99 7.23
N SER A 60 -1.45 -3.24 6.83
CA SER A 60 -0.34 -4.02 6.32
C SER A 60 -0.75 -4.73 5.04
N TRP A 61 0.23 -5.02 4.21
CA TRP A 61 -0.05 -5.70 2.94
C TRP A 61 1.13 -6.58 2.56
N THR A 62 0.85 -7.62 1.77
CA THR A 62 1.87 -8.57 1.37
C THR A 62 1.58 -9.14 -0.01
N ASN A 63 2.66 -9.51 -0.69
CA ASN A 63 2.64 -10.13 -2.00
C ASN A 63 3.92 -10.95 -2.11
N ASP A 64 3.94 -11.92 -3.00
CA ASP A 64 5.13 -12.74 -3.21
C ASP A 64 6.23 -12.01 -3.97
N ASN A 65 5.90 -10.92 -4.62
CA ASN A 65 6.82 -10.16 -5.46
C ASN A 65 7.15 -8.84 -4.76
N ALA A 66 8.43 -8.58 -4.50
CA ALA A 66 8.84 -7.39 -3.78
C ALA A 66 8.45 -6.11 -4.50
N GLU A 67 8.49 -6.10 -5.82
CA GLU A 67 8.16 -4.92 -6.60
C GLU A 67 6.66 -4.57 -6.46
N THR A 68 5.79 -5.57 -6.58
CA THR A 68 4.36 -5.33 -6.48
C THR A 68 3.90 -5.15 -5.04
N GLN A 69 4.71 -5.57 -4.07
CA GLN A 69 4.44 -5.30 -2.66
C GLN A 69 4.94 -3.92 -2.23
N PHE A 70 5.65 -3.21 -3.11
CA PHE A 70 6.23 -1.90 -2.80
C PHE A 70 7.33 -2.03 -1.74
N ASN A 71 8.19 -3.01 -1.95
CA ASN A 71 9.26 -3.33 -1.02
C ASN A 71 10.58 -3.58 -1.76
N LEU A 72 10.72 -3.01 -2.93
CA LEU A 72 11.91 -3.18 -3.74
C LEU A 72 13.07 -2.41 -3.13
N GLN A 73 14.21 -3.07 -3.01
CA GLN A 73 15.39 -2.46 -2.42
C GLN A 73 15.84 -1.25 -3.23
N ASN A 74 16.25 -0.19 -2.53
CA ASN A 74 16.74 1.06 -3.12
C ASN A 74 15.68 1.85 -3.87
N SER A 75 14.42 1.50 -3.70
CA SER A 75 13.32 2.27 -4.26
C SER A 75 12.70 3.15 -3.19
N VAL A 76 12.11 4.26 -3.63
CA VAL A 76 11.45 5.21 -2.75
C VAL A 76 9.96 5.17 -3.03
N TYR A 77 9.17 5.11 -1.96
CA TYR A 77 7.72 5.07 -2.06
C TYR A 77 7.13 6.19 -1.22
N SER A 78 6.04 6.74 -1.69
CA SER A 78 5.28 7.77 -0.97
C SER A 78 3.90 7.22 -0.66
N TYR A 79 3.27 7.76 0.38
CA TYR A 79 1.91 7.36 0.69
C TYR A 79 1.10 8.55 1.17
N ILE A 80 -0.20 8.41 1.06
CA ILE A 80 -1.16 9.34 1.63
C ILE A 80 -2.23 8.52 2.33
N ALA A 81 -2.67 8.98 3.48
CA ALA A 81 -3.67 8.29 4.26
C ALA A 81 -4.78 9.25 4.66
N LEU A 82 -6.00 8.76 4.61
CA LEU A 82 -7.16 9.50 5.08
C LEU A 82 -7.56 8.95 6.44
N ILE A 83 -7.51 9.79 7.44
CA ILE A 83 -7.80 9.42 8.82
C ILE A 83 -8.90 10.35 9.32
N PRO A 84 -10.15 9.85 9.43
CA PRO A 84 -11.22 10.71 9.93
C PRO A 84 -10.95 11.16 11.35
N THR A 85 -11.34 12.38 11.68
CA THR A 85 -11.24 12.93 13.01
C THR A 85 -12.64 13.14 13.58
N GLY A 86 -12.70 13.11 14.91
CA GLY A 86 -13.97 13.27 15.55
C GLY A 86 -14.77 11.99 15.57
N ALA A 87 -15.99 12.07 15.91
CA ALA A 87 -16.84 10.90 16.08
C ALA A 87 -17.73 10.67 14.89
#